data_c18704f0ed5217afdc0a83f33eb003ed
#
_entry.id   c18704f0ed5217afdc0a83f33eb003ed
#
_cell.length_a   1.000
_cell.length_b   1.000
_cell.length_c   1.000
_cell.angle_alpha   90.00
_cell.angle_beta   90.00
_cell.angle_gamma   90.00
#
_symmetry.space_group_name_H-M   'P 1'
#
loop_
_entity.id
_entity.type
_entity.pdbx_description
1 polymer ?
#
loop_
_entity_poly.entity_id
_entity_poly.type
_entity_poly.pdbx_seq_one_letter_code
_entity_poly.pdbx_strand_id
1 'polypeptide(L)'
;MRINREQRVGVFVDVQNLYYSAKNLYKAKVNFASVLRDAVSGRKLVRAFAYAIKADIKEEKGFHVALEKIGYEVKTKDLQTFPGGAKKGDWDIGIAMDTIELANKLDTIILVSGDGDFVELLQHLRRAMGCRVEVMAFGPSSSGKLRLEADHFTDMERNKARYLIKY
;
A
#
# COMPACT_ATOMS: atom_id res chain seq x y z
N MET A 1 -9.62 -10.27 14.04
CA MET A 1 -10.27 -10.48 12.71
C MET A 1 -10.33 -11.97 12.41
N ARG A 2 -11.50 -12.45 12.07
CA ARG A 2 -11.66 -13.84 11.63
C ARG A 2 -11.31 -13.94 10.14
N ILE A 3 -10.33 -14.78 9.79
CA ILE A 3 -9.86 -14.95 8.42
C ILE A 3 -10.67 -16.03 7.70
N ASN A 4 -11.20 -15.69 6.54
CA ASN A 4 -11.77 -16.65 5.60
C ASN A 4 -10.75 -16.89 4.47
N ARG A 5 -10.15 -18.07 4.45
CA ARG A 5 -9.08 -18.43 3.50
C ARG A 5 -9.55 -18.51 2.05
N GLU A 6 -10.85 -18.62 1.82
CA GLU A 6 -11.42 -18.68 0.47
C GLU A 6 -11.56 -17.29 -0.16
N GLN A 7 -11.39 -16.21 0.62
CA GLN A 7 -11.44 -14.86 0.06
C GLN A 7 -10.37 -14.63 -0.99
N ARG A 8 -10.80 -14.03 -2.09
CA ARG A 8 -9.89 -13.53 -3.15
C ARG A 8 -9.45 -12.13 -2.76
N VAL A 9 -8.14 -11.93 -2.62
CA VAL A 9 -7.60 -10.66 -2.14
C VAL A 9 -6.67 -10.01 -3.17
N GLY A 10 -6.74 -8.68 -3.23
CA GLY A 10 -5.81 -7.84 -3.95
C GLY A 10 -5.07 -6.93 -2.97
N VAL A 11 -3.77 -6.77 -3.15
CA VAL A 11 -2.92 -5.95 -2.30
C VAL A 11 -2.36 -4.79 -3.11
N PHE A 12 -2.55 -3.57 -2.60
CA PHE A 12 -2.20 -2.33 -3.29
C PHE A 12 -1.32 -1.49 -2.37
N VAL A 13 -0.02 -1.46 -2.65
CA VAL A 13 0.97 -0.85 -1.76
C VAL A 13 1.44 0.49 -2.32
N ASP A 14 1.13 1.56 -1.59
CA ASP A 14 1.67 2.89 -1.80
C ASP A 14 3.09 2.93 -1.22
N VAL A 15 4.08 2.59 -2.06
CA VAL A 15 5.48 2.46 -1.64
C VAL A 15 6.01 3.76 -1.05
N GLN A 16 5.71 4.89 -1.66
CA GLN A 16 6.20 6.19 -1.22
C GLN A 16 5.69 6.54 0.18
N ASN A 17 4.40 6.33 0.43
CA ASN A 17 3.81 6.59 1.75
C ASN A 17 4.50 5.76 2.84
N LEU A 18 4.69 4.47 2.61
CA LEU A 18 5.37 3.59 3.58
C LEU A 18 6.85 3.95 3.75
N TYR A 19 7.53 4.26 2.65
CA TYR A 19 8.95 4.64 2.68
C TYR A 19 9.17 5.86 3.56
N TYR A 20 8.41 6.93 3.33
CA TYR A 20 8.56 8.17 4.11
C TYR A 20 8.10 7.99 5.56
N SER A 21 7.05 7.23 5.81
CA SER A 21 6.62 6.91 7.17
C SER A 21 7.70 6.19 7.95
N ALA A 22 8.28 5.15 7.39
CA ALA A 22 9.34 4.38 8.04
C ALA A 22 10.60 5.22 8.27
N LYS A 23 11.00 6.00 7.26
CA LYS A 23 12.16 6.88 7.35
C LYS A 23 11.99 7.96 8.41
N ASN A 24 10.85 8.63 8.42
CA ASN A 24 10.61 9.78 9.30
C ASN A 24 10.34 9.36 10.75
N LEU A 25 9.58 8.29 10.95
CA LEU A 25 9.20 7.82 12.28
C LEU A 25 10.29 6.98 12.96
N TYR A 26 10.98 6.14 12.20
CA TYR A 26 11.82 5.07 12.78
C TYR A 26 13.25 5.05 12.24
N LYS A 27 13.59 5.89 11.28
CA LYS A 27 14.91 5.85 10.59
C LYS A 27 15.22 4.45 10.07
N ALA A 28 14.24 3.80 9.47
CA ALA A 28 14.32 2.42 9.01
C ALA A 28 13.75 2.27 7.59
N LYS A 29 14.01 1.11 7.00
CA LYS A 29 13.41 0.68 5.73
C LYS A 29 12.23 -0.25 5.99
N VAL A 30 11.35 -0.40 5.01
CA VAL A 30 10.19 -1.29 5.09
C VAL A 30 10.54 -2.69 4.61
N ASN A 31 10.10 -3.70 5.35
CA ASN A 31 10.14 -5.09 4.93
C ASN A 31 8.87 -5.42 4.12
N PHE A 32 8.93 -5.20 2.81
CA PHE A 32 7.78 -5.41 1.93
C PHE A 32 7.35 -6.87 1.81
N ALA A 33 8.24 -7.82 2.07
CA ALA A 33 7.88 -9.25 2.11
C ALA A 33 6.95 -9.56 3.29
N SER A 34 7.24 -9.00 4.46
CA SER A 34 6.37 -9.14 5.63
C SER A 34 5.03 -8.45 5.44
N VAL A 35 5.03 -7.28 4.78
CA VAL A 35 3.80 -6.56 4.43
C VAL A 35 2.89 -7.44 3.57
N LEU A 36 3.42 -8.00 2.49
CA LEU A 36 2.63 -8.84 1.57
C LEU A 36 2.10 -10.09 2.28
N ARG A 37 2.95 -10.78 3.02
CA ARG A 37 2.56 -11.99 3.74
C ARG A 37 1.40 -11.73 4.70
N ASP A 38 1.48 -10.67 5.47
CA ASP A 38 0.45 -10.33 6.46
C ASP A 38 -0.80 -9.76 5.81
N ALA A 39 -0.68 -9.02 4.72
CA ALA A 39 -1.83 -8.57 3.94
C ALA A 39 -2.63 -9.76 3.39
N VAL A 40 -1.96 -10.74 2.84
CA VAL A 40 -2.61 -11.95 2.29
C VAL A 40 -3.21 -12.82 3.40
N SER A 41 -2.51 -12.98 4.51
CA SER A 41 -2.98 -13.77 5.67
C SER A 41 -3.52 -15.17 5.32
N GLY A 42 -2.85 -15.87 4.42
CA GLY A 42 -3.24 -17.22 3.99
C GLY A 42 -4.47 -17.29 3.09
N ARG A 43 -4.99 -16.16 2.62
CA ARG A 43 -6.10 -16.09 1.67
C ARG A 43 -5.61 -16.27 0.21
N LYS A 44 -6.51 -16.24 -0.74
CA LYS A 44 -6.19 -16.42 -2.16
C LYS A 44 -5.75 -15.10 -2.77
N LEU A 45 -4.46 -14.92 -2.98
CA LEU A 45 -3.93 -13.72 -3.63
C LEU A 45 -4.22 -13.75 -5.13
N VAL A 46 -4.97 -12.75 -5.61
CA VAL A 46 -5.25 -12.57 -7.04
C VAL A 46 -4.18 -11.70 -7.68
N ARG A 47 -3.93 -10.51 -7.12
CA ARG A 47 -2.94 -9.56 -7.61
C ARG A 47 -2.31 -8.80 -6.43
N ALA A 48 -1.04 -8.47 -6.55
CA ALA A 48 -0.35 -7.59 -5.61
C ALA A 48 0.44 -6.53 -6.39
N PHE A 49 0.17 -5.26 -6.10
CA PHE A 49 0.84 -4.13 -6.75
C PHE A 49 1.68 -3.35 -5.77
N ALA A 50 2.85 -2.92 -6.23
CA ALA A 50 3.68 -1.94 -5.56
C ALA A 50 3.83 -0.71 -6.47
N TYR A 51 3.32 0.43 -6.02
CA TYR A 51 3.33 1.67 -6.76
C TYR A 51 4.49 2.52 -6.31
N ALA A 52 5.47 2.71 -7.19
CA ALA A 52 6.71 3.41 -6.88
C ALA A 52 6.92 4.63 -7.77
N ILE A 53 7.61 5.63 -7.24
CA ILE A 53 8.05 6.78 -7.99
C ILE A 53 9.50 6.55 -8.39
N LYS A 54 9.79 6.70 -9.68
CA LYS A 54 11.13 6.54 -10.22
C LYS A 54 11.92 7.83 -10.04
N ALA A 55 12.96 7.79 -9.20
CA ALA A 55 13.96 8.85 -9.14
C ALA A 55 15.25 8.35 -9.79
N ASP A 56 16.09 9.26 -10.27
CA ASP A 56 17.33 8.94 -10.99
C ASP A 56 18.44 8.36 -10.07
N ILE A 57 18.16 7.29 -9.35
CA ILE A 57 19.13 6.70 -8.43
C ILE A 57 19.43 5.26 -8.86
N LYS A 58 20.71 4.92 -8.96
CA LYS A 58 21.19 3.56 -9.33
C LYS A 58 20.65 2.45 -8.42
N GLU A 59 20.33 2.77 -7.18
CA GLU A 59 19.80 1.82 -6.18
C GLU A 59 18.37 1.35 -6.47
N GLU A 60 17.63 2.08 -7.30
CA GLU A 60 16.22 1.78 -7.57
C GLU A 60 15.99 0.52 -8.38
N LYS A 61 16.88 0.18 -9.31
CA LYS A 61 16.74 -1.05 -10.09
C LYS A 61 16.78 -2.30 -9.19
N GLY A 62 17.69 -2.30 -8.21
CA GLY A 62 17.79 -3.39 -7.25
C GLY A 62 16.54 -3.48 -6.36
N PHE A 63 16.01 -2.35 -5.96
CA PHE A 63 14.78 -2.28 -5.17
C PHE A 63 13.56 -2.81 -5.94
N HIS A 64 13.39 -2.38 -7.20
CA HIS A 64 12.29 -2.86 -8.05
C HIS A 64 12.38 -4.36 -8.28
N VAL A 65 13.56 -4.88 -8.60
CA VAL A 65 13.80 -6.32 -8.76
C VAL A 65 13.47 -7.08 -7.47
N ALA A 66 13.86 -6.53 -6.32
CA ALA A 66 13.54 -7.14 -5.03
C ALA A 66 12.03 -7.22 -4.78
N LEU A 67 11.29 -6.16 -5.12
CA LEU A 67 9.82 -6.16 -5.01
C LEU A 67 9.18 -7.21 -5.92
N GLU A 68 9.65 -7.33 -7.15
CA GLU A 68 9.17 -8.34 -8.10
C GLU A 68 9.43 -9.76 -7.60
N LYS A 69 10.59 -10.01 -7.02
CA LYS A 69 10.94 -11.32 -6.43
C LYS A 69 10.07 -11.69 -5.24
N ILE A 70 9.61 -10.69 -4.47
CA ILE A 70 8.67 -10.90 -3.37
C ILE A 70 7.30 -11.34 -3.89
N GLY A 71 6.90 -10.89 -5.08
CA GLY A 71 5.63 -11.23 -5.69
C GLY A 71 4.77 -10.04 -6.10
N TYR A 72 5.31 -8.84 -6.04
CA TYR A 72 4.60 -7.63 -6.48
C TYR A 72 4.72 -7.41 -7.99
N GLU A 73 3.65 -6.92 -8.58
CA GLU A 73 3.71 -6.22 -9.87
C GLU A 73 4.09 -4.78 -9.58
N VAL A 74 5.27 -4.36 -10.04
CA VAL A 74 5.78 -3.02 -9.76
C VAL A 74 5.32 -2.06 -10.86
N LYS A 75 4.60 -1.02 -10.46
CA LYS A 75 4.24 0.10 -11.34
C LYS A 75 5.06 1.31 -10.96
N THR A 76 5.66 1.95 -11.96
CA THR A 76 6.51 3.12 -11.75
C THR A 76 6.02 4.30 -12.60
N LYS A 77 6.25 5.49 -12.10
CA LYS A 77 6.12 6.72 -12.87
C LYS A 77 7.25 7.67 -12.51
N ASP A 78 7.58 8.56 -13.44
CA ASP A 78 8.63 9.54 -13.23
C ASP A 78 8.19 10.62 -12.23
N LEU A 79 9.13 11.09 -11.44
CA LEU A 79 8.92 12.23 -10.56
C LEU A 79 8.77 13.50 -11.41
N GLN A 80 7.65 14.19 -11.30
CA GLN A 80 7.41 15.46 -12.01
C GLN A 80 8.10 16.60 -11.29
N THR A 81 8.89 17.39 -12.06
CA THR A 81 9.50 18.61 -11.56
C THR A 81 8.76 19.82 -12.15
N PHE A 82 8.25 20.68 -11.28
CA PHE A 82 7.57 21.90 -11.68
C PHE A 82 8.51 23.11 -11.72
N PRO A 83 8.17 24.19 -12.45
CA PRO A 83 8.91 25.44 -12.38
C PRO A 83 9.05 25.92 -10.93
N GLY A 84 10.28 26.29 -10.52
CA GLY A 84 10.59 26.65 -9.14
C GLY A 84 11.15 25.51 -8.29
N GLY A 85 11.38 24.32 -8.86
CA GLY A 85 12.02 23.19 -8.20
C GLY A 85 11.09 22.27 -7.38
N ALA A 86 9.79 22.59 -7.33
CA ALA A 86 8.83 21.70 -6.68
C ALA A 86 8.71 20.38 -7.44
N LYS A 87 8.74 19.27 -6.69
CA LYS A 87 8.61 17.92 -7.24
C LYS A 87 7.30 17.30 -6.75
N LYS A 88 6.55 16.73 -7.66
CA LYS A 88 5.32 15.99 -7.32
C LYS A 88 5.30 14.65 -8.01
N GLY A 89 4.98 13.62 -7.25
CA GLY A 89 4.74 12.29 -7.76
C GLY A 89 3.96 11.50 -6.73
N ASP A 90 2.76 11.11 -7.08
CA ASP A 90 1.95 10.19 -6.29
C ASP A 90 1.19 9.24 -7.21
N TRP A 91 0.64 8.19 -6.62
CA TRP A 91 -0.12 7.18 -7.33
C TRP A 91 -1.60 7.16 -6.92
N ASP A 92 -2.11 8.22 -6.29
CA ASP A 92 -3.47 8.23 -5.74
C ASP A 92 -4.52 7.90 -6.79
N ILE A 93 -4.47 8.54 -7.96
CA ILE A 93 -5.38 8.26 -9.05
C ILE A 93 -5.15 6.86 -9.62
N GLY A 94 -3.90 6.46 -9.83
CA GLY A 94 -3.57 5.13 -10.34
C GLY A 94 -4.02 4.00 -9.42
N ILE A 95 -3.84 4.14 -8.12
CA ILE A 95 -4.33 3.19 -7.12
C ILE A 95 -5.86 3.15 -7.13
N ALA A 96 -6.52 4.32 -7.21
CA ALA A 96 -7.97 4.40 -7.28
C ALA A 96 -8.51 3.68 -8.53
N MET A 97 -7.92 3.93 -9.69
CA MET A 97 -8.32 3.30 -10.94
C MET A 97 -8.15 1.78 -10.88
N ASP A 98 -6.99 1.30 -10.44
CA ASP A 98 -6.71 -0.14 -10.40
C ASP A 98 -7.60 -0.87 -9.40
N THR A 99 -7.84 -0.30 -8.22
CA THR A 99 -8.71 -0.92 -7.21
C THR A 99 -10.17 -1.01 -7.70
N ILE A 100 -10.68 0.06 -8.32
CA ILE A 100 -12.04 0.09 -8.85
C ILE A 100 -12.18 -0.92 -10.01
N GLU A 101 -11.21 -0.94 -10.91
CA GLU A 101 -11.22 -1.85 -12.06
C GLU A 101 -11.20 -3.32 -11.65
N LEU A 102 -10.45 -3.66 -10.60
CA LEU A 102 -10.30 -5.03 -10.13
C LEU A 102 -11.35 -5.44 -9.08
N ALA A 103 -12.12 -4.50 -8.56
CA ALA A 103 -13.05 -4.73 -7.44
C ALA A 103 -14.01 -5.92 -7.69
N ASN A 104 -14.50 -6.08 -8.91
CA ASN A 104 -15.42 -7.18 -9.26
C ASN A 104 -14.79 -8.57 -9.19
N LYS A 105 -13.47 -8.65 -9.19
CA LYS A 105 -12.72 -9.90 -9.13
C LYS A 105 -12.21 -10.22 -7.72
N LEU A 106 -12.46 -9.33 -6.76
CA LEU A 106 -11.91 -9.41 -5.42
C LEU A 106 -13.02 -9.43 -4.37
N ASP A 107 -12.82 -10.20 -3.32
CA ASP A 107 -13.67 -10.17 -2.14
C ASP A 107 -13.18 -9.10 -1.15
N THR A 108 -11.86 -8.98 -1.03
CA THR A 108 -11.21 -8.02 -0.14
C THR A 108 -10.09 -7.28 -0.87
N ILE A 109 -10.07 -5.98 -0.65
CA ILE A 109 -8.99 -5.09 -1.11
C ILE A 109 -8.18 -4.69 0.13
N ILE A 110 -6.87 -4.88 0.08
CA ILE A 110 -5.97 -4.42 1.11
C ILE A 110 -5.19 -3.23 0.56
N LEU A 111 -5.48 -2.04 1.08
CA LEU A 111 -4.73 -0.83 0.78
C LEU A 111 -3.65 -0.64 1.83
N VAL A 112 -2.40 -0.56 1.37
CA VAL A 112 -1.26 -0.35 2.25
C VAL A 112 -0.78 1.08 2.08
N SER A 113 -1.39 1.98 2.81
CA SER A 113 -1.12 3.42 2.85
C SER A 113 -1.85 4.05 4.03
N GLY A 114 -1.26 5.09 4.61
CA GLY A 114 -1.89 5.90 5.65
C GLY A 114 -2.51 7.20 5.14
N ASP A 115 -2.50 7.43 3.83
CA ASP A 115 -2.92 8.68 3.22
C ASP A 115 -4.43 8.88 3.29
N GLY A 116 -4.86 9.97 3.95
CA GLY A 116 -6.26 10.33 4.11
C GLY A 116 -6.98 10.67 2.80
N ASP A 117 -6.24 10.94 1.73
CA ASP A 117 -6.84 11.21 0.42
C ASP A 117 -7.57 9.97 -0.15
N PHE A 118 -7.32 8.78 0.39
CA PHE A 118 -8.02 7.56 0.01
C PHE A 118 -9.37 7.32 0.71
N VAL A 119 -9.81 8.20 1.60
CA VAL A 119 -11.08 8.02 2.32
C VAL A 119 -12.25 7.83 1.36
N GLU A 120 -12.38 8.69 0.36
CA GLU A 120 -13.46 8.60 -0.63
C GLU A 120 -13.37 7.32 -1.47
N LEU A 121 -12.17 6.88 -1.78
CA LEU A 121 -11.94 5.60 -2.47
C LEU A 121 -12.48 4.43 -1.65
N LEU A 122 -12.16 4.39 -0.35
CA LEU A 122 -12.64 3.34 0.54
C LEU A 122 -14.17 3.32 0.59
N GLN A 123 -14.80 4.49 0.68
CA GLN A 123 -16.26 4.61 0.67
C GLN A 123 -16.86 4.04 -0.61
N HIS A 124 -16.27 4.36 -1.76
CA HIS A 124 -16.73 3.86 -3.05
C HIS A 124 -16.59 2.34 -3.16
N LEU A 125 -15.42 1.80 -2.81
CA LEU A 125 -15.15 0.36 -2.87
C LEU A 125 -16.09 -0.45 -1.96
N ARG A 126 -16.39 0.08 -0.79
CA ARG A 126 -17.28 -0.58 0.17
C ARG A 126 -18.75 -0.45 -0.21
N ARG A 127 -19.20 0.75 -0.52
CA ARG A 127 -20.64 1.06 -0.70
C ARG A 127 -21.13 0.76 -2.10
N ALA A 128 -20.38 1.17 -3.12
CA ALA A 128 -20.79 0.98 -4.52
C ALA A 128 -20.33 -0.36 -5.08
N MET A 129 -19.14 -0.81 -4.72
CA MET A 129 -18.55 -2.04 -5.27
C MET A 129 -18.76 -3.28 -4.39
N GLY A 130 -19.17 -3.10 -3.15
CA GLY A 130 -19.45 -4.20 -2.23
C GLY A 130 -18.24 -4.97 -1.75
N CYS A 131 -17.05 -4.38 -1.82
CA CYS A 131 -15.81 -5.01 -1.34
C CYS A 131 -15.63 -4.80 0.16
N ARG A 132 -15.02 -5.77 0.81
CA ARG A 132 -14.38 -5.55 2.09
C ARG A 132 -13.06 -4.80 1.84
N VAL A 133 -12.79 -3.76 2.62
CA VAL A 133 -11.55 -2.97 2.48
C VAL A 133 -10.79 -2.97 3.79
N GLU A 134 -9.56 -3.45 3.74
CA GLU A 134 -8.62 -3.43 4.85
C GLU A 134 -7.50 -2.43 4.56
N VAL A 135 -7.02 -1.77 5.60
CA VAL A 135 -5.91 -0.81 5.50
C VAL A 135 -4.78 -1.27 6.41
N MET A 136 -3.55 -1.18 5.90
CA MET A 136 -2.33 -1.38 6.67
C MET A 136 -1.48 -0.11 6.60
N ALA A 137 -1.06 0.41 7.73
CA ALA A 137 -0.19 1.58 7.80
C ALA A 137 0.47 1.68 9.18
N PHE A 138 1.49 2.52 9.27
CA PHE A 138 2.05 2.91 10.57
C PHE A 138 1.10 3.91 11.24
N GLY A 139 0.52 3.54 12.37
CA GLY A 139 -0.51 4.31 13.05
C GLY A 139 -0.20 5.80 13.23
N PRO A 140 1.01 6.19 13.71
CA PRO A 140 1.34 7.60 13.96
C PRO A 140 1.31 8.49 12.70
N SER A 141 1.49 7.93 11.50
CA SER A 141 1.45 8.67 10.23
C SER A 141 0.19 8.41 9.42
N SER A 142 -0.78 7.69 9.96
CA SER A 142 -2.03 7.38 9.26
C SER A 142 -3.15 8.35 9.61
N SER A 143 -4.00 8.65 8.61
CA SER A 143 -5.20 9.47 8.80
C SER A 143 -6.21 8.75 9.70
N GLY A 144 -6.72 9.45 10.71
CA GLY A 144 -7.77 8.92 11.58
C GLY A 144 -9.07 8.62 10.83
N LYS A 145 -9.41 9.46 9.84
CA LYS A 145 -10.59 9.23 8.99
C LYS A 145 -10.45 7.98 8.13
N LEU A 146 -9.25 7.74 7.60
CA LEU A 146 -8.97 6.53 6.82
C LEU A 146 -9.13 5.27 7.68
N ARG A 147 -8.62 5.30 8.89
CA ARG A 147 -8.73 4.18 9.83
C ARG A 147 -10.19 3.86 10.16
N LEU A 148 -11.00 4.89 10.38
CA LEU A 148 -12.42 4.71 10.69
C LEU A 148 -13.23 4.17 9.50
N GLU A 149 -12.86 4.55 8.29
CA GLU A 149 -13.55 4.10 7.08
C GLU A 149 -13.23 2.66 6.69
N ALA A 150 -12.08 2.13 7.09
CA ALA A 150 -11.68 0.76 6.78
C ALA A 150 -12.52 -0.27 7.56
N ASP A 151 -12.83 -1.40 6.93
CA ASP A 151 -13.45 -2.54 7.63
C ASP A 151 -12.51 -3.14 8.68
N HIS A 152 -11.21 -3.09 8.41
CA HIS A 152 -10.17 -3.49 9.35
C HIS A 152 -8.93 -2.64 9.14
N PHE A 153 -8.31 -2.19 10.23
CA PHE A 153 -7.06 -1.46 10.21
C PHE A 153 -5.98 -2.22 10.95
N THR A 154 -4.88 -2.49 10.26
CA THR A 154 -3.67 -3.07 10.86
C THR A 154 -2.68 -1.95 11.14
N ASP A 155 -2.45 -1.66 12.41
CA ASP A 155 -1.42 -0.72 12.85
C ASP A 155 -0.06 -1.43 12.86
N MET A 156 0.74 -1.12 11.85
CA MET A 156 2.05 -1.74 11.67
C MET A 156 3.04 -1.37 12.78
N GLU A 157 2.81 -0.25 13.49
CA GLU A 157 3.66 0.14 14.62
C GLU A 157 3.60 -0.86 15.76
N ARG A 158 2.45 -1.48 16.00
CA ARG A 158 2.29 -2.45 17.08
C ARG A 158 3.22 -3.67 16.92
N ASN A 159 3.67 -3.93 15.70
CA ASN A 159 4.59 -5.01 15.37
C ASN A 159 5.72 -4.52 14.48
N LYS A 160 6.24 -3.33 14.78
CA LYS A 160 7.20 -2.65 13.90
C LYS A 160 8.46 -3.47 13.60
N ALA A 161 8.94 -4.27 14.53
CA ALA A 161 10.11 -5.13 14.30
C ALA A 161 9.90 -6.11 13.14
N ARG A 162 8.67 -6.48 12.86
CA ARG A 162 8.30 -7.38 11.76
C ARG A 162 8.32 -6.67 10.40
N TYR A 163 7.98 -5.38 10.40
CA TYR A 163 7.78 -4.60 9.17
C TYR A 163 8.96 -3.68 8.85
N LEU A 164 9.93 -3.56 9.74
CA LEU A 164 11.05 -2.65 9.56
C LEU A 164 12.36 -3.41 9.45
N ILE A 165 13.23 -2.88 8.58
CA ILE A 165 14.62 -3.31 8.44
C ILE A 165 15.47 -2.11 8.82
N LYS A 166 16.37 -2.26 9.81
CA LYS A 166 17.29 -1.19 10.17
C LYS A 166 18.36 -1.01 9.09
N TYR A 167 18.82 0.23 8.92
CA TYR A 167 19.94 0.55 8.04
C TYR A 167 21.23 -0.09 8.51
#